data_04ca021a1197e86c25109ac0d9c68513
#
_entry.id   04ca021a1197e86c25109ac0d9c68513
#
_cell.length_a   1.000
_cell.length_b   1.000
_cell.length_c   1.000
_cell.angle_alpha   90.00
_cell.angle_beta   90.00
_cell.angle_gamma   90.00
#
_symmetry.space_group_name_H-M   'P 1'
#
loop_
_entity.id
_entity.type
_entity.pdbx_description
1 polymer ?
#
loop_
_entity_poly.entity_id
_entity_poly.type
_entity_poly.pdbx_seq_one_letter_code
_entity_poly.pdbx_strand_id
1 'polypeptide(L)'
;MTKTICQFSCNISAWKIVCNKTLSDSDWALGYTHWQKNSESFPDFVPKLEFLAPLKRRRLSDSARLIFEAAWNLVEEKTNLPVVYASANSEINRNFSLWHALLTEGDLSPTSFSLSVHNALIGQWSELRQVKAETTALVANKDNLEIALLEAYLLLREGEKQVLVVVAESPLALEYNAHPVMRQPFSYALALVVEAGEQYQLSLSNSAFEMEPVLDSALEWVKNQHLNCTQWQTPNSMGGVWTWQKN
;
A
#
# COMPACT_ATOMS: atom_id res chain seq x y z
N MET A 1 19.90 -8.43 -25.40
CA MET A 1 19.14 -9.56 -24.81
C MET A 1 18.57 -9.09 -23.48
N THR A 2 17.28 -9.14 -23.33
CA THR A 2 16.60 -8.85 -22.07
C THR A 2 16.96 -9.93 -21.06
N LYS A 3 17.57 -9.55 -19.92
CA LYS A 3 17.95 -10.51 -18.88
C LYS A 3 16.91 -10.47 -17.78
N THR A 4 16.33 -11.59 -17.43
CA THR A 4 15.50 -11.75 -16.25
C THR A 4 16.39 -11.68 -15.01
N ILE A 5 16.05 -10.79 -14.08
CA ILE A 5 16.76 -10.58 -12.81
C ILE A 5 16.20 -11.50 -11.73
N CYS A 6 14.87 -11.53 -11.59
CA CYS A 6 14.19 -12.46 -10.71
C CYS A 6 12.83 -12.86 -11.29
N GLN A 7 12.29 -13.97 -10.79
CA GLN A 7 10.96 -14.45 -11.12
C GLN A 7 10.41 -15.22 -9.93
N PHE A 8 9.14 -15.00 -9.63
CA PHE A 8 8.43 -15.73 -8.59
C PHE A 8 6.94 -15.83 -8.91
N SER A 9 6.23 -16.69 -8.19
CA SER A 9 4.78 -16.88 -8.35
C SER A 9 4.11 -16.93 -7.00
N CYS A 10 2.86 -16.49 -6.94
CA CYS A 10 2.02 -16.55 -5.75
C CYS A 10 0.54 -16.62 -6.10
N ASN A 11 -0.27 -17.02 -5.14
CA ASN A 11 -1.72 -16.85 -5.15
C ASN A 11 -2.10 -15.63 -4.30
N ILE A 12 -3.15 -14.92 -4.70
CA ILE A 12 -3.81 -13.89 -3.91
C ILE A 12 -5.21 -14.42 -3.60
N SER A 13 -5.40 -15.00 -2.41
CA SER A 13 -6.65 -15.67 -2.03
C SER A 13 -7.76 -14.70 -1.64
N ALA A 14 -7.39 -13.50 -1.18
CA ALA A 14 -8.33 -12.43 -0.87
C ALA A 14 -7.65 -11.06 -1.02
N TRP A 15 -8.42 -10.06 -1.38
CA TRP A 15 -7.94 -8.68 -1.42
C TRP A 15 -9.05 -7.66 -1.19
N LYS A 16 -8.67 -6.47 -0.71
CA LYS A 16 -9.56 -5.33 -0.53
C LYS A 16 -8.78 -4.03 -0.72
N ILE A 17 -9.32 -3.14 -1.53
CA ILE A 17 -8.88 -1.73 -1.62
C ILE A 17 -9.84 -0.84 -0.84
N VAL A 18 -9.31 0.11 -0.11
CA VAL A 18 -10.08 1.16 0.58
C VAL A 18 -9.41 2.50 0.30
N CYS A 19 -10.17 3.46 -0.16
CA CYS A 19 -9.71 4.82 -0.45
C CYS A 19 -10.46 5.82 0.43
N ASN A 20 -9.91 7.00 0.61
CA ASN A 20 -10.64 8.12 1.22
C ASN A 20 -11.67 8.77 0.25
N LYS A 21 -11.82 8.19 -0.94
CA LYS A 21 -12.81 8.53 -1.96
C LYS A 21 -13.59 7.29 -2.37
N THR A 22 -14.82 7.49 -2.81
CA THR A 22 -15.67 6.41 -3.34
C THR A 22 -15.58 6.41 -4.85
N LEU A 23 -15.06 5.32 -5.43
CA LEU A 23 -14.93 5.11 -6.86
C LEU A 23 -15.87 3.96 -7.28
N SER A 24 -16.50 4.11 -8.43
CA SER A 24 -17.23 3.02 -9.10
C SER A 24 -16.27 2.10 -9.86
N ASP A 25 -16.74 0.91 -10.25
CA ASP A 25 -15.95 -0.01 -11.10
C ASP A 25 -15.50 0.64 -12.40
N SER A 26 -16.35 1.50 -12.99
CA SER A 26 -16.01 2.26 -14.19
C SER A 26 -14.90 3.29 -13.93
N ASP A 27 -14.89 3.95 -12.75
CA ASP A 27 -13.83 4.88 -12.40
C ASP A 27 -12.50 4.15 -12.23
N TRP A 28 -12.50 2.97 -11.61
CA TRP A 28 -11.32 2.13 -11.48
C TRP A 28 -10.72 1.74 -12.83
N ALA A 29 -11.55 1.36 -13.80
CA ALA A 29 -11.13 0.95 -15.13
C ALA A 29 -10.48 2.08 -15.96
N LEU A 30 -10.82 3.34 -15.69
CA LEU A 30 -10.32 4.51 -16.45
C LEU A 30 -8.88 4.90 -16.08
N GLY A 31 -8.38 4.52 -14.93
CA GLY A 31 -6.98 4.66 -14.56
C GLY A 31 -6.56 6.07 -14.11
N TYR A 32 -5.24 6.24 -13.94
CA TYR A 32 -4.62 7.34 -13.21
C TYR A 32 -5.02 8.74 -13.71
N THR A 33 -5.02 8.98 -15.02
CA THR A 33 -5.36 10.31 -15.58
C THR A 33 -6.80 10.72 -15.22
N HIS A 34 -7.74 9.76 -15.25
CA HIS A 34 -9.11 9.99 -14.83
C HIS A 34 -9.20 10.26 -13.32
N TRP A 35 -8.51 9.45 -12.50
CA TRP A 35 -8.52 9.60 -11.05
C TRP A 35 -7.95 10.95 -10.62
N GLN A 36 -6.82 11.36 -11.20
CA GLN A 36 -6.19 12.64 -10.88
C GLN A 36 -7.09 13.83 -11.25
N LYS A 37 -7.71 13.78 -12.43
CA LYS A 37 -8.58 14.86 -12.90
C LYS A 37 -9.86 15.00 -12.07
N ASN A 38 -10.38 13.89 -11.53
CA ASN A 38 -11.67 13.85 -10.86
C ASN A 38 -11.57 13.61 -9.34
N SER A 39 -10.38 13.58 -8.77
CA SER A 39 -10.15 13.25 -7.35
C SER A 39 -10.97 14.11 -6.38
N GLU A 40 -11.14 15.39 -6.68
CA GLU A 40 -11.93 16.32 -5.85
C GLU A 40 -13.44 16.11 -6.00
N SER A 41 -13.90 15.58 -7.14
CA SER A 41 -15.34 15.34 -7.41
C SER A 41 -15.84 14.01 -6.87
N PHE A 42 -14.95 13.04 -6.57
CA PHE A 42 -15.36 11.78 -5.96
C PHE A 42 -15.88 12.01 -4.54
N PRO A 43 -16.98 11.35 -4.14
CA PRO A 43 -17.49 11.44 -2.79
C PRO A 43 -16.46 10.99 -1.75
N ASP A 44 -16.35 11.75 -0.66
CA ASP A 44 -15.47 11.40 0.43
C ASP A 44 -15.92 10.14 1.15
N PHE A 45 -14.97 9.33 1.57
CA PHE A 45 -15.18 8.15 2.40
C PHE A 45 -14.27 8.19 3.63
N VAL A 46 -14.86 8.02 4.80
CA VAL A 46 -14.14 7.94 6.08
C VAL A 46 -14.46 6.61 6.76
N PRO A 47 -13.46 5.73 6.96
CA PRO A 47 -13.66 4.46 7.65
C PRO A 47 -14.19 4.65 9.08
N LYS A 48 -15.28 3.98 9.43
CA LYS A 48 -15.90 4.05 10.77
C LYS A 48 -15.17 3.18 11.79
N LEU A 49 -14.56 2.07 11.36
CA LEU A 49 -13.81 1.11 12.19
C LEU A 49 -14.63 0.66 13.42
N GLU A 50 -15.87 0.26 13.22
CA GLU A 50 -16.80 -0.10 14.32
C GLU A 50 -16.30 -1.28 15.15
N PHE A 51 -15.43 -2.11 14.61
CA PHE A 51 -14.74 -3.20 15.27
C PHE A 51 -13.70 -2.75 16.31
N LEU A 52 -13.32 -1.46 16.34
CA LEU A 52 -12.40 -0.90 17.34
C LEU A 52 -13.12 -0.04 18.37
N ALA A 53 -12.67 -0.12 19.63
CA ALA A 53 -13.17 0.76 20.70
C ALA A 53 -12.91 2.25 20.36
N PRO A 54 -13.81 3.19 20.75
CA PRO A 54 -13.70 4.61 20.37
C PRO A 54 -12.36 5.28 20.73
N LEU A 55 -11.78 4.94 21.88
CA LEU A 55 -10.49 5.50 22.33
C LEU A 55 -9.32 5.03 21.43
N LYS A 56 -9.37 3.79 20.93
CA LYS A 56 -8.37 3.26 20.02
C LYS A 56 -8.47 3.94 18.65
N ARG A 57 -9.70 4.10 18.12
CA ARG A 57 -9.96 4.79 16.84
C ARG A 57 -9.44 6.22 16.79
N ARG A 58 -9.51 6.98 17.90
CA ARG A 58 -9.07 8.38 17.97
C ARG A 58 -7.56 8.57 17.80
N ARG A 59 -6.77 7.52 18.04
CA ARG A 59 -5.30 7.55 17.93
C ARG A 59 -4.79 7.22 16.54
N LEU A 60 -5.65 6.68 15.68
CA LEU A 60 -5.30 6.28 14.33
C LEU A 60 -5.26 7.51 13.41
N SER A 61 -4.20 7.61 12.61
CA SER A 61 -4.13 8.53 11.47
C SER A 61 -5.12 8.13 10.38
N ASP A 62 -5.34 8.99 9.40
CA ASP A 62 -6.18 8.68 8.25
C ASP A 62 -5.63 7.49 7.46
N SER A 63 -4.30 7.42 7.25
CA SER A 63 -3.64 6.27 6.63
C SER A 63 -3.88 4.98 7.43
N ALA A 64 -3.70 5.01 8.76
CA ALA A 64 -3.98 3.87 9.62
C ALA A 64 -5.43 3.41 9.52
N ARG A 65 -6.39 4.34 9.45
CA ARG A 65 -7.81 4.01 9.31
C ARG A 65 -8.11 3.26 8.01
N LEU A 66 -7.50 3.68 6.90
CA LEU A 66 -7.65 3.00 5.60
C LEU A 66 -7.05 1.59 5.66
N ILE A 67 -5.84 1.44 6.22
CA ILE A 67 -5.17 0.15 6.42
C ILE A 67 -6.04 -0.81 7.23
N PHE A 68 -6.54 -0.35 8.38
CA PHE A 68 -7.38 -1.18 9.25
C PHE A 68 -8.69 -1.56 8.58
N GLU A 69 -9.33 -0.64 7.85
CA GLU A 69 -10.57 -0.94 7.11
C GLU A 69 -10.33 -1.92 5.95
N ALA A 70 -9.19 -1.84 5.28
CA ALA A 70 -8.84 -2.76 4.22
C ALA A 70 -8.53 -4.17 4.75
N ALA A 71 -7.74 -4.27 5.82
CA ALA A 71 -7.15 -5.53 6.26
C ALA A 71 -7.95 -6.26 7.35
N TRP A 72 -8.73 -5.55 8.19
CA TRP A 72 -9.28 -6.11 9.42
C TRP A 72 -10.12 -7.37 9.22
N ASN A 73 -11.08 -7.30 8.29
CA ASN A 73 -11.99 -8.40 8.00
C ASN A 73 -11.48 -9.33 6.88
N LEU A 74 -10.31 -9.03 6.31
CA LEU A 74 -9.70 -9.87 5.28
C LEU A 74 -9.04 -11.11 5.90
N VAL A 75 -8.59 -11.01 7.15
CA VAL A 75 -7.97 -12.08 7.92
C VAL A 75 -8.81 -12.43 9.14
N GLU A 76 -8.83 -13.69 9.54
CA GLU A 76 -9.56 -14.13 10.72
C GLU A 76 -9.03 -13.45 12.01
N GLU A 77 -9.92 -13.25 12.97
CA GLU A 77 -9.67 -12.42 14.16
C GLU A 77 -8.48 -12.90 15.03
N LYS A 78 -8.22 -14.20 15.06
CA LYS A 78 -7.15 -14.80 15.87
C LYS A 78 -5.95 -15.29 15.07
N THR A 79 -5.86 -14.91 13.80
CA THR A 79 -4.76 -15.38 12.95
C THR A 79 -3.49 -14.59 13.23
N ASN A 80 -2.39 -15.31 13.52
CA ASN A 80 -1.07 -14.74 13.73
C ASN A 80 -0.28 -14.81 12.42
N LEU A 81 -0.66 -13.99 11.43
CA LEU A 81 -0.01 -13.93 10.13
C LEU A 81 1.16 -12.94 10.12
N PRO A 82 2.25 -13.25 9.44
CA PRO A 82 3.24 -12.24 9.07
C PRO A 82 2.61 -11.11 8.26
N VAL A 83 3.13 -9.90 8.45
CA VAL A 83 2.65 -8.71 7.75
C VAL A 83 3.79 -8.03 7.01
N VAL A 84 3.61 -7.82 5.72
CA VAL A 84 4.51 -7.00 4.91
C VAL A 84 3.77 -5.71 4.54
N TYR A 85 4.30 -4.59 5.01
CA TYR A 85 3.78 -3.25 4.73
C TYR A 85 4.72 -2.51 3.80
N ALA A 86 4.21 -1.91 2.74
CA ALA A 86 4.99 -1.07 1.85
C ALA A 86 4.31 0.29 1.61
N SER A 87 5.10 1.35 1.67
CA SER A 87 4.67 2.73 1.41
C SER A 87 5.88 3.61 1.13
N ALA A 88 5.78 4.54 0.20
CA ALA A 88 6.80 5.55 -0.02
C ALA A 88 6.65 6.73 0.96
N ASN A 89 5.43 7.18 1.20
CA ASN A 89 5.12 8.34 2.03
C ASN A 89 4.79 8.00 3.49
N SER A 90 4.10 6.86 3.73
CA SER A 90 3.68 6.45 5.08
C SER A 90 3.08 7.62 5.91
N GLU A 91 3.63 7.89 7.08
CA GLU A 91 3.22 8.96 8.01
C GLU A 91 3.94 10.30 7.79
N ILE A 92 4.46 10.57 6.57
CA ILE A 92 5.26 11.77 6.27
C ILE A 92 4.49 13.08 6.57
N ASN A 93 3.18 13.13 6.27
CA ASN A 93 2.36 14.30 6.55
C ASN A 93 2.27 14.58 8.06
N ARG A 94 2.15 13.52 8.89
CA ARG A 94 2.22 13.64 10.35
C ARG A 94 3.58 14.15 10.80
N ASN A 95 4.65 13.62 10.21
CA ASN A 95 6.02 14.04 10.52
C ASN A 95 6.22 15.54 10.24
N PHE A 96 5.80 16.03 9.08
CA PHE A 96 5.87 17.45 8.75
C PHE A 96 5.00 18.32 9.66
N SER A 97 3.79 17.89 10.01
CA SER A 97 2.94 18.62 10.97
C SER A 97 3.60 18.74 12.34
N LEU A 98 4.31 17.72 12.81
CA LEU A 98 5.08 17.75 14.04
C LEU A 98 6.28 18.70 13.97
N TRP A 99 7.00 18.71 12.83
CA TRP A 99 8.06 19.67 12.58
C TRP A 99 7.55 21.11 12.64
N HIS A 100 6.41 21.37 12.00
CA HIS A 100 5.77 22.69 12.04
C HIS A 100 5.41 23.09 13.46
N ALA A 101 4.75 22.21 14.24
CA ALA A 101 4.40 22.47 15.63
C ALA A 101 5.64 22.76 16.50
N LEU A 102 6.70 21.98 16.34
CA LEU A 102 7.96 22.20 17.06
C LEU A 102 8.56 23.58 16.77
N LEU A 103 8.55 24.01 15.51
CA LEU A 103 9.13 25.29 15.09
C LEU A 103 8.25 26.50 15.50
N THR A 104 6.94 26.35 15.58
CA THR A 104 6.01 27.46 15.87
C THR A 104 5.61 27.53 17.32
N GLU A 105 5.44 26.41 17.99
CA GLU A 105 4.91 26.30 19.35
C GLU A 105 5.99 25.92 20.39
N GLY A 106 7.13 25.40 19.90
CA GLY A 106 8.24 24.95 20.75
C GLY A 106 7.94 23.67 21.55
N ASP A 107 6.81 23.01 21.28
CA ASP A 107 6.38 21.78 21.95
C ASP A 107 5.98 20.69 20.96
N LEU A 108 6.03 19.47 21.41
CA LEU A 108 5.83 18.28 20.58
C LEU A 108 5.26 17.13 21.42
N SER A 109 4.12 16.60 20.99
CA SER A 109 3.54 15.41 21.63
C SER A 109 4.43 14.18 21.45
N PRO A 110 4.98 13.58 22.54
CA PRO A 110 5.81 12.35 22.44
C PRO A 110 5.06 11.20 21.79
N THR A 111 3.75 11.06 22.05
CA THR A 111 2.92 10.02 21.45
C THR A 111 2.77 10.25 19.95
N SER A 112 2.53 11.48 19.49
CA SER A 112 2.43 11.78 18.05
C SER A 112 3.76 11.57 17.37
N PHE A 113 4.88 11.91 18.01
CA PHE A 113 6.22 11.67 17.49
C PHE A 113 6.51 10.17 17.28
N SER A 114 6.23 9.33 18.29
CA SER A 114 6.43 7.87 18.17
C SER A 114 5.54 7.23 17.09
N LEU A 115 4.44 7.87 16.71
CA LEU A 115 3.54 7.41 15.65
C LEU A 115 3.82 8.05 14.27
N SER A 116 4.87 8.87 14.13
CA SER A 116 5.24 9.51 12.86
C SER A 116 6.31 8.76 12.07
N VAL A 117 6.78 7.63 12.57
CA VAL A 117 7.79 6.81 11.91
C VAL A 117 7.13 5.82 10.94
N HIS A 118 7.90 5.40 9.92
CA HIS A 118 7.40 4.58 8.82
C HIS A 118 6.72 3.28 9.29
N ASN A 119 7.29 2.58 10.24
CA ASN A 119 6.77 1.30 10.76
C ASN A 119 5.69 1.44 11.84
N ALA A 120 5.27 2.67 12.20
CA ALA A 120 4.26 2.88 13.23
C ALA A 120 2.92 2.22 12.91
N LEU A 121 2.54 2.20 11.63
CA LEU A 121 1.27 1.64 11.16
C LEU A 121 1.15 0.13 11.43
N ILE A 122 2.20 -0.63 11.10
CA ILE A 122 2.21 -2.08 11.38
C ILE A 122 2.43 -2.38 12.86
N GLY A 123 3.13 -1.51 13.60
CA GLY A 123 3.22 -1.60 15.06
C GLY A 123 1.84 -1.46 15.72
N GLN A 124 1.03 -0.49 15.28
CA GLN A 124 -0.36 -0.37 15.73
C GLN A 124 -1.23 -1.58 15.32
N TRP A 125 -1.04 -2.12 14.12
CA TRP A 125 -1.69 -3.35 13.69
C TRP A 125 -1.36 -4.50 14.63
N SER A 126 -0.07 -4.76 14.88
CA SER A 126 0.40 -5.83 15.75
C SER A 126 -0.16 -5.70 17.16
N GLU A 127 -0.17 -4.48 17.74
CA GLU A 127 -0.74 -4.21 19.05
C GLU A 127 -2.26 -4.48 19.08
N LEU A 128 -3.01 -3.97 18.11
CA LEU A 128 -4.48 -4.02 18.14
C LEU A 128 -5.02 -5.40 17.77
N ARG A 129 -4.32 -6.14 16.90
CA ARG A 129 -4.65 -7.51 16.49
C ARG A 129 -3.96 -8.59 17.35
N GLN A 130 -3.05 -8.19 18.26
CA GLN A 130 -2.24 -9.10 19.06
C GLN A 130 -1.41 -10.08 18.22
N VAL A 131 -0.95 -9.61 17.05
CA VAL A 131 -0.06 -10.36 16.15
C VAL A 131 1.35 -10.34 16.70
N LYS A 132 1.98 -11.53 16.78
CA LYS A 132 3.36 -11.75 17.23
C LYS A 132 4.26 -12.30 16.12
N ALA A 133 3.67 -12.61 14.97
CA ALA A 133 4.42 -13.00 13.78
C ALA A 133 5.28 -11.85 13.27
N GLU A 134 6.20 -12.16 12.38
CA GLU A 134 7.08 -11.19 11.76
C GLU A 134 6.30 -10.06 11.08
N THR A 135 6.80 -8.85 11.22
CA THR A 135 6.25 -7.67 10.56
C THR A 135 7.37 -6.88 9.89
N THR A 136 7.28 -6.70 8.58
CA THR A 136 8.27 -6.00 7.76
C THR A 136 7.68 -4.72 7.19
N ALA A 137 8.42 -3.61 7.30
CA ALA A 137 8.04 -2.34 6.69
C ALA A 137 9.05 -1.95 5.61
N LEU A 138 8.58 -1.75 4.37
CA LEU A 138 9.39 -1.56 3.17
C LEU A 138 9.11 -0.21 2.50
N VAL A 139 10.11 0.30 1.80
CA VAL A 139 9.99 1.45 0.89
C VAL A 139 10.63 1.08 -0.44
N ALA A 140 9.86 1.06 -1.50
CA ALA A 140 10.32 0.74 -2.85
C ALA A 140 9.84 1.74 -3.92
N ASN A 141 9.39 2.92 -3.49
CA ASN A 141 8.96 4.03 -4.35
C ASN A 141 7.86 3.62 -5.36
N LYS A 142 8.21 3.27 -6.61
CA LYS A 142 7.24 2.99 -7.68
C LYS A 142 6.66 1.58 -7.66
N ASP A 143 7.43 0.62 -7.20
CA ASP A 143 7.12 -0.82 -7.21
C ASP A 143 6.92 -1.40 -5.81
N ASN A 144 6.29 -0.61 -4.93
CA ASN A 144 5.98 -1.02 -3.56
C ASN A 144 5.21 -2.36 -3.51
N LEU A 145 4.26 -2.59 -4.41
CA LEU A 145 3.48 -3.83 -4.44
C LEU A 145 4.35 -5.03 -4.81
N GLU A 146 5.15 -4.92 -5.88
CA GLU A 146 5.98 -6.02 -6.36
C GLU A 146 7.05 -6.42 -5.33
N ILE A 147 7.67 -5.43 -4.69
CA ILE A 147 8.67 -5.68 -3.63
C ILE A 147 8.01 -6.26 -2.38
N ALA A 148 6.82 -5.80 -1.99
CA ALA A 148 6.08 -6.39 -0.88
C ALA A 148 5.66 -7.84 -1.17
N LEU A 149 5.27 -8.15 -2.42
CA LEU A 149 4.97 -9.52 -2.83
C LEU A 149 6.21 -10.41 -2.91
N LEU A 150 7.36 -9.86 -3.30
CA LEU A 150 8.63 -10.58 -3.26
C LEU A 150 9.02 -10.96 -1.82
N GLU A 151 8.89 -10.04 -0.88
CA GLU A 151 9.09 -10.32 0.55
C GLU A 151 8.12 -11.37 1.06
N ALA A 152 6.82 -11.24 0.74
CA ALA A 152 5.83 -12.24 1.09
C ALA A 152 6.17 -13.63 0.51
N TYR A 153 6.64 -13.69 -0.75
CA TYR A 153 7.11 -14.92 -1.37
C TYR A 153 8.28 -15.55 -0.59
N LEU A 154 9.22 -14.75 -0.09
CA LEU A 154 10.34 -15.26 0.71
C LEU A 154 9.85 -15.88 2.02
N LEU A 155 8.93 -15.21 2.74
CA LEU A 155 8.31 -15.74 3.97
C LEU A 155 7.55 -17.06 3.72
N LEU A 156 6.82 -17.15 2.59
CA LEU A 156 6.16 -18.39 2.19
C LEU A 156 7.17 -19.52 1.90
N ARG A 157 8.34 -19.19 1.34
CA ARG A 157 9.44 -20.15 1.12
C ARG A 157 10.10 -20.61 2.42
N GLU A 158 10.04 -19.80 3.47
CA GLU A 158 10.52 -20.14 4.82
C GLU A 158 9.53 -20.97 5.62
N GLY A 159 8.32 -21.19 5.10
CA GLY A 159 7.34 -22.11 5.68
C GLY A 159 6.05 -21.47 6.16
N GLU A 160 5.88 -20.16 6.00
CA GLU A 160 4.61 -19.51 6.27
C GLU A 160 3.54 -19.99 5.28
N LYS A 161 2.30 -20.11 5.74
CA LYS A 161 1.18 -20.57 4.90
C LYS A 161 0.52 -19.41 4.17
N GLN A 162 0.42 -18.28 4.84
CA GLN A 162 -0.20 -17.06 4.37
C GLN A 162 0.61 -15.86 4.87
N VAL A 163 0.61 -14.79 4.10
CA VAL A 163 1.21 -13.49 4.47
C VAL A 163 0.19 -12.40 4.15
N LEU A 164 -0.04 -11.50 5.10
CA LEU A 164 -0.81 -10.29 4.85
C LEU A 164 0.11 -9.22 4.24
N VAL A 165 -0.14 -8.86 3.00
CA VAL A 165 0.55 -7.74 2.33
C VAL A 165 -0.35 -6.51 2.36
N VAL A 166 0.20 -5.37 2.76
CA VAL A 166 -0.51 -4.09 2.78
C VAL A 166 0.33 -3.04 2.07
N VAL A 167 -0.22 -2.45 1.03
CA VAL A 167 0.36 -1.27 0.36
C VAL A 167 -0.56 -0.09 0.60
N ALA A 168 -0.04 1.00 1.14
CA ALA A 168 -0.85 2.18 1.41
C ALA A 168 -0.08 3.46 1.11
N GLU A 169 -0.76 4.42 0.49
CA GLU A 169 -0.19 5.72 0.20
C GLU A 169 -1.19 6.84 0.52
N SER A 170 -0.63 7.99 0.88
CA SER A 170 -1.36 9.24 0.99
C SER A 170 -0.64 10.32 0.20
N PRO A 171 -1.39 11.20 -0.51
CA PRO A 171 -0.78 12.35 -1.17
C PRO A 171 0.00 13.18 -0.15
N LEU A 172 1.19 13.62 -0.53
CA LEU A 172 1.90 14.63 0.25
C LEU A 172 1.08 15.91 0.29
N ALA A 173 0.88 16.50 1.47
CA ALA A 173 0.14 17.75 1.62
C ALA A 173 0.75 18.88 0.78
N LEU A 174 -0.11 19.75 0.22
CA LEU A 174 0.31 20.74 -0.77
C LEU A 174 1.34 21.74 -0.21
N GLU A 175 1.23 22.08 1.06
CA GLU A 175 2.15 22.99 1.75
C GLU A 175 3.59 22.46 1.85
N TYR A 176 3.80 21.15 1.72
CA TYR A 176 5.14 20.53 1.84
C TYR A 176 5.81 20.29 0.47
N ASN A 177 5.38 20.99 -0.56
CA ASN A 177 5.85 20.80 -1.91
C ASN A 177 7.07 21.69 -2.23
N ALA A 178 8.27 21.23 -1.88
CA ALA A 178 9.51 21.92 -2.22
C ALA A 178 9.99 21.68 -3.66
N HIS A 179 9.58 20.57 -4.30
CA HIS A 179 9.93 20.17 -5.67
C HIS A 179 8.73 19.54 -6.37
N PRO A 180 8.76 19.39 -7.72
CA PRO A 180 7.75 18.61 -8.43
C PRO A 180 7.70 17.18 -7.88
N VAL A 181 6.74 16.90 -7.04
CA VAL A 181 6.51 15.57 -6.47
C VAL A 181 5.28 14.96 -7.13
N MET A 182 5.42 13.74 -7.58
CA MET A 182 4.28 12.98 -8.06
C MET A 182 3.37 12.66 -6.88
N ARG A 183 2.10 13.08 -6.97
CA ARG A 183 1.14 12.88 -5.90
C ARG A 183 0.14 11.82 -6.30
N GLN A 184 -0.17 10.95 -5.36
CA GLN A 184 -1.31 10.06 -5.52
C GLN A 184 -2.60 10.87 -5.68
N PRO A 185 -3.58 10.38 -6.48
CA PRO A 185 -4.83 11.11 -6.69
C PRO A 185 -5.70 11.18 -5.43
N PHE A 186 -5.55 10.22 -4.52
CA PHE A 186 -6.25 10.07 -3.25
C PHE A 186 -5.46 9.17 -2.30
N SER A 187 -5.82 9.18 -1.01
CA SER A 187 -5.26 8.23 -0.04
C SER A 187 -5.92 6.88 -0.19
N TYR A 188 -5.13 5.80 -0.12
CA TYR A 188 -5.65 4.44 -0.23
C TYR A 188 -4.85 3.45 0.64
N ALA A 189 -5.46 2.28 0.88
CA ALA A 189 -4.80 1.08 1.37
C ALA A 189 -5.31 -0.13 0.60
N LEU A 190 -4.40 -0.90 0.02
CA LEU A 190 -4.64 -2.19 -0.61
C LEU A 190 -4.12 -3.29 0.33
N ALA A 191 -4.99 -4.19 0.75
CA ALA A 191 -4.63 -5.37 1.55
C ALA A 191 -4.83 -6.64 0.73
N LEU A 192 -3.88 -7.56 0.80
CA LEU A 192 -3.85 -8.83 0.07
C LEU A 192 -3.50 -9.96 1.04
N VAL A 193 -4.18 -11.09 0.94
CA VAL A 193 -3.75 -12.35 1.56
C VAL A 193 -3.03 -13.17 0.51
N VAL A 194 -1.74 -13.40 0.72
CA VAL A 194 -0.84 -14.04 -0.23
C VAL A 194 -0.49 -15.44 0.25
N GLU A 195 -0.53 -16.40 -0.66
CA GLU A 195 -0.27 -17.82 -0.44
C GLU A 195 0.69 -18.38 -1.51
N ALA A 196 1.29 -19.52 -1.24
CA ALA A 196 2.06 -20.22 -2.25
C ALA A 196 1.15 -20.68 -3.40
N GLY A 197 1.60 -20.48 -4.66
CA GLY A 197 0.84 -20.91 -5.83
C GLY A 197 1.32 -20.24 -7.12
N GLU A 198 0.54 -20.40 -8.20
CA GLU A 198 0.90 -20.00 -9.54
C GLU A 198 -0.15 -19.12 -10.23
N GLN A 199 -1.10 -18.57 -9.47
CA GLN A 199 -2.15 -17.69 -10.02
C GLN A 199 -1.57 -16.43 -10.65
N TYR A 200 -0.56 -15.84 -10.01
CA TYR A 200 0.19 -14.72 -10.55
C TYR A 200 1.66 -15.09 -10.66
N GLN A 201 2.25 -14.81 -11.82
CA GLN A 201 3.68 -14.88 -12.04
C GLN A 201 4.22 -13.48 -12.27
N LEU A 202 5.26 -13.12 -11.53
CA LEU A 202 5.97 -11.84 -11.65
C LEU A 202 7.40 -12.12 -12.11
N SER A 203 7.87 -11.33 -13.08
CA SER A 203 9.26 -11.36 -13.52
C SER A 203 9.82 -9.95 -13.66
N LEU A 204 10.99 -9.71 -13.09
CA LEU A 204 11.75 -8.48 -13.24
C LEU A 204 12.80 -8.63 -14.32
N SER A 205 12.83 -7.71 -15.26
CA SER A 205 13.85 -7.63 -16.31
C SER A 205 14.52 -6.25 -16.35
N ASN A 206 15.71 -6.21 -16.96
CA ASN A 206 16.46 -4.95 -17.16
C ASN A 206 16.08 -4.19 -18.45
N SER A 207 14.92 -4.49 -19.04
CA SER A 207 14.41 -3.74 -20.19
C SER A 207 13.97 -2.34 -19.78
N ALA A 208 14.04 -1.38 -20.70
CA ALA A 208 13.47 -0.06 -20.48
C ALA A 208 11.94 -0.15 -20.45
N PHE A 209 11.31 0.64 -19.59
CA PHE A 209 9.87 0.81 -19.54
C PHE A 209 9.46 1.89 -20.56
N GLU A 210 8.75 1.50 -21.61
CA GLU A 210 8.41 2.37 -22.75
C GLU A 210 6.93 2.82 -22.75
N MET A 211 6.16 2.44 -21.72
CA MET A 211 4.72 2.74 -21.64
C MET A 211 4.47 4.07 -20.93
N GLU A 212 3.23 4.54 -20.97
CA GLU A 212 2.72 5.63 -20.14
C GLU A 212 3.19 5.47 -18.69
N PRO A 213 3.60 6.53 -18.00
CA PRO A 213 4.16 6.41 -16.66
C PRO A 213 3.13 5.84 -15.69
N VAL A 214 3.35 4.61 -15.28
CA VAL A 214 2.67 4.03 -14.11
C VAL A 214 3.27 4.68 -12.88
N LEU A 215 2.43 5.35 -12.12
CA LEU A 215 2.86 6.15 -10.97
C LEU A 215 2.80 5.38 -9.66
N ASP A 216 1.97 4.34 -9.64
CA ASP A 216 1.71 3.52 -8.47
C ASP A 216 1.32 2.11 -8.90
N SER A 217 2.14 1.14 -8.56
CA SER A 217 1.95 -0.25 -8.97
C SER A 217 0.73 -0.91 -8.33
N ALA A 218 0.37 -0.51 -7.10
CA ALA A 218 -0.79 -1.06 -6.41
C ALA A 218 -2.10 -0.57 -7.04
N LEU A 219 -2.20 0.72 -7.38
CA LEU A 219 -3.35 1.26 -8.10
C LEU A 219 -3.44 0.69 -9.53
N GLU A 220 -2.31 0.50 -10.21
CA GLU A 220 -2.29 -0.15 -11.53
C GLU A 220 -2.74 -1.61 -11.43
N TRP A 221 -2.33 -2.35 -10.39
CA TRP A 221 -2.81 -3.70 -10.14
C TRP A 221 -4.33 -3.73 -9.97
N VAL A 222 -4.91 -2.84 -9.14
CA VAL A 222 -6.36 -2.74 -8.92
C VAL A 222 -7.09 -2.46 -10.22
N LYS A 223 -6.64 -1.48 -11.01
CA LYS A 223 -7.18 -1.19 -12.34
C LYS A 223 -7.22 -2.44 -13.23
N ASN A 224 -6.10 -3.18 -13.29
CA ASN A 224 -6.01 -4.39 -14.11
C ASN A 224 -6.93 -5.53 -13.61
N GLN A 225 -7.26 -5.59 -12.30
CA GLN A 225 -8.29 -6.51 -11.81
C GLN A 225 -9.68 -6.10 -12.33
N HIS A 226 -10.06 -4.83 -12.31
CA HIS A 226 -11.35 -4.36 -12.85
C HIS A 226 -11.44 -4.53 -14.38
N LEU A 227 -10.32 -4.43 -15.09
CA LEU A 227 -10.23 -4.69 -16.54
C LEU A 227 -10.15 -6.18 -16.92
N ASN A 228 -10.01 -7.08 -15.92
CA ASN A 228 -9.74 -8.50 -16.12
C ASN A 228 -8.52 -8.78 -17.02
N CYS A 229 -7.48 -7.96 -16.91
CA CYS A 229 -6.24 -8.15 -17.64
C CYS A 229 -5.52 -9.41 -17.17
N THR A 230 -4.98 -10.16 -18.11
CA THR A 230 -4.16 -11.36 -17.82
C THR A 230 -2.66 -11.08 -17.88
N GLN A 231 -2.25 -9.96 -18.47
CA GLN A 231 -0.86 -9.55 -18.56
C GLN A 231 -0.74 -8.02 -18.57
N TRP A 232 0.22 -7.48 -17.80
CA TRP A 232 0.58 -6.05 -17.81
C TRP A 232 2.00 -5.85 -17.32
N GLN A 233 2.47 -4.61 -17.39
CA GLN A 233 3.82 -4.23 -16.96
C GLN A 233 3.78 -3.01 -16.05
N THR A 234 4.71 -2.98 -15.09
CA THR A 234 4.94 -1.86 -14.19
C THR A 234 6.43 -1.52 -14.11
N PRO A 235 6.81 -0.26 -13.91
CA PRO A 235 8.22 0.12 -13.81
C PRO A 235 8.82 -0.33 -12.49
N ASN A 236 10.08 -0.74 -12.52
CA ASN A 236 10.88 -0.93 -11.32
C ASN A 236 11.54 0.40 -10.89
N SER A 237 11.69 0.62 -9.60
CA SER A 237 12.28 1.85 -9.03
C SER A 237 13.76 2.08 -9.42
N MET A 238 14.47 1.04 -9.79
CA MET A 238 15.89 1.09 -10.20
C MET A 238 16.11 1.05 -11.72
N GLY A 239 15.05 1.19 -12.50
CA GLY A 239 15.13 1.24 -13.97
C GLY A 239 15.07 -0.14 -14.61
N GLY A 240 14.03 -0.87 -14.39
CA GLY A 240 13.68 -2.13 -15.05
C GLY A 240 12.18 -2.22 -15.21
N VAL A 241 11.70 -3.40 -15.62
CA VAL A 241 10.29 -3.67 -15.86
C VAL A 241 9.85 -4.93 -15.13
N TRP A 242 8.85 -4.81 -14.32
CA TRP A 242 8.07 -5.92 -13.82
C TRP A 242 7.02 -6.33 -14.87
N THR A 243 6.98 -7.61 -15.19
CA THR A 243 5.93 -8.19 -16.02
C THR A 243 5.08 -9.11 -15.15
N TRP A 244 3.80 -8.86 -15.15
CA TRP A 244 2.77 -9.63 -14.47
C TRP A 244 2.06 -10.54 -15.47
N GLN A 245 1.84 -11.79 -15.07
CA GLN A 245 1.00 -12.74 -15.79
C GLN A 245 0.03 -13.38 -14.80
N LYS A 246 -1.26 -13.35 -15.12
CA LYS A 246 -2.34 -14.00 -14.36
C LYS A 246 -2.79 -15.25 -15.14
N ASN A 247 -2.69 -16.40 -14.50
CA ASN A 247 -3.06 -17.71 -15.03
C ASN A 247 -4.53 -18.06 -14.72
#